data_8bb3aaf2960d385555bfe2fba9a32c64
#
_entry.id   8bb3aaf2960d385555bfe2fba9a32c64
#
_cell.length_a   1.000
_cell.length_b   1.000
_cell.length_c   1.000
_cell.angle_alpha   90.00
_cell.angle_beta   90.00
_cell.angle_gamma   90.00
#
_symmetry.space_group_name_H-M   'P 1'
#
loop_
_entity.id
_entity.type
_entity.pdbx_description
1 polymer ?
#
loop_
_entity_poly.entity_id
_entity_poly.type
_entity_poly.pdbx_seq_one_letter_code
_entity_poly.pdbx_strand_id
1 'polypeptide(L)'
;MAANPRAAAVAALVRQEQDGFSNLVLDAELKRQKLEGRDKAFASAIFYTVLEHRGTLDYILEQFLPKGLTKLDAPVREILRAALAQARYMQVPVSAAVNEAVKLTRTFKKSSASGLVNAVLRKACGYDLDAAVFTDEIQRLMVLGSAGRDVAEFLHKNYPDEALGILTYQADGGLTSLRANPLKASAAQLCTLLTEQGAAEVRQGIVPGSVLARFAGSPADNELFRQGYYHVEGQASQLAALCVGAAPGETVLDLCAAPGGKTILLAEQMQGTGTLYSCDAAENRVGLIRTAVDRMGFTGVHTLCNDATKPNPALPMADRILTDVPCSGLGILAKKPDLRYKKLEAARQAELLATQAAILDTAAALLKAGGRLVYSTCTIDPAENQQQIAAFLQRHPEFAVCAPDVPLPAGMTAGEHGCLSVPTRTGMDGFFLCVLQKADGTQ
;
A
#
# COMPACT_ATOMS: atom_id res chain seq x y z
N MET A 1 -31.48 -8.58 -13.32
CA MET A 1 -30.51 -8.55 -14.43
C MET A 1 -29.35 -9.45 -14.02
N ALA A 2 -28.81 -10.26 -14.93
CA ALA A 2 -27.62 -11.05 -14.64
C ALA A 2 -26.49 -10.13 -14.18
N ALA A 3 -25.72 -10.56 -13.18
CA ALA A 3 -24.56 -9.83 -12.68
C ALA A 3 -23.58 -9.59 -13.83
N ASN A 4 -23.14 -8.35 -14.01
CA ASN A 4 -22.22 -7.98 -15.08
C ASN A 4 -20.94 -7.40 -14.47
N PRO A 5 -19.80 -8.14 -14.51
CA PRO A 5 -18.56 -7.68 -13.89
C PRO A 5 -18.02 -6.37 -14.45
N ARG A 6 -18.22 -6.10 -15.76
CA ARG A 6 -17.84 -4.83 -16.36
C ARG A 6 -18.69 -3.66 -15.86
N ALA A 7 -19.99 -3.89 -15.69
CA ALA A 7 -20.87 -2.87 -15.12
C ALA A 7 -20.53 -2.57 -13.65
N ALA A 8 -20.18 -3.58 -12.87
CA ALA A 8 -19.72 -3.42 -11.50
C ALA A 8 -18.43 -2.60 -11.42
N ALA A 9 -17.43 -2.90 -12.26
CA ALA A 9 -16.18 -2.15 -12.31
C ALA A 9 -16.41 -0.69 -12.68
N VAL A 10 -17.21 -0.40 -13.71
CA VAL A 10 -17.56 0.97 -14.11
C VAL A 10 -18.31 1.71 -13.00
N ALA A 11 -19.27 1.06 -12.33
CA ALA A 11 -19.99 1.67 -11.22
C ALA A 11 -19.07 2.01 -10.04
N ALA A 12 -18.14 1.11 -9.73
CA ALA A 12 -17.12 1.34 -8.70
C ALA A 12 -16.20 2.51 -9.06
N LEU A 13 -15.73 2.60 -10.31
CA LEU A 13 -14.89 3.71 -10.80
C LEU A 13 -15.62 5.07 -10.71
N VAL A 14 -16.89 5.13 -11.11
CA VAL A 14 -17.72 6.34 -10.99
C VAL A 14 -17.86 6.80 -9.53
N ARG A 15 -18.00 5.86 -8.60
CA ARG A 15 -18.07 6.19 -7.15
C ARG A 15 -16.71 6.59 -6.59
N GLN A 16 -15.64 5.94 -7.03
CA GLN A 16 -14.28 6.24 -6.57
C GLN A 16 -13.85 7.68 -6.87
N GLU A 17 -14.32 8.26 -7.98
CA GLU A 17 -14.08 9.68 -8.28
C GLU A 17 -14.69 10.64 -7.24
N GLN A 18 -15.71 10.20 -6.50
CA GLN A 18 -16.43 11.00 -5.50
C GLN A 18 -15.91 10.77 -4.07
N ASP A 19 -15.63 9.52 -3.69
CA ASP A 19 -15.46 9.09 -2.30
C ASP A 19 -14.04 8.62 -1.91
N GLY A 20 -13.09 8.54 -2.83
CA GLY A 20 -11.63 8.47 -2.57
C GLY A 20 -11.00 7.14 -2.16
N PHE A 21 -11.63 6.22 -1.45
CA PHE A 21 -11.00 4.97 -1.00
C PHE A 21 -11.34 3.79 -1.92
N SER A 22 -10.40 3.46 -2.82
CA SER A 22 -10.61 2.49 -3.91
C SER A 22 -11.05 1.10 -3.45
N ASN A 23 -10.44 0.55 -2.41
CA ASN A 23 -10.75 -0.80 -1.92
C ASN A 23 -12.15 -0.89 -1.30
N LEU A 24 -12.58 0.11 -0.53
CA LEU A 24 -13.89 0.13 0.13
C LEU A 24 -15.02 0.27 -0.89
N VAL A 25 -14.82 1.15 -1.88
CA VAL A 25 -15.80 1.39 -2.94
C VAL A 25 -15.98 0.16 -3.82
N LEU A 26 -14.88 -0.50 -4.19
CA LEU A 26 -14.92 -1.73 -4.99
C LEU A 26 -15.63 -2.85 -4.22
N ASP A 27 -15.25 -3.11 -2.98
CA ASP A 27 -15.83 -4.19 -2.17
C ASP A 27 -17.35 -3.99 -1.96
N ALA A 28 -17.77 -2.76 -1.66
CA ALA A 28 -19.18 -2.43 -1.53
C ALA A 28 -19.97 -2.69 -2.83
N GLU A 29 -19.38 -2.36 -4.00
CA GLU A 29 -20.04 -2.57 -5.29
C GLU A 29 -20.11 -4.05 -5.67
N LEU A 30 -19.05 -4.82 -5.42
CA LEU A 30 -19.00 -6.28 -5.64
C LEU A 30 -20.05 -7.00 -4.78
N LYS A 31 -20.18 -6.63 -3.50
CA LYS A 31 -21.22 -7.15 -2.59
C LYS A 31 -22.62 -6.78 -3.04
N ARG A 32 -22.82 -5.50 -3.45
CA ARG A 32 -24.11 -5.01 -3.95
C ARG A 32 -24.60 -5.80 -5.17
N GLN A 33 -23.70 -6.16 -6.08
CA GLN A 33 -24.02 -6.93 -7.28
C GLN A 33 -23.92 -8.43 -7.08
N LYS A 34 -23.56 -8.90 -5.89
CA LYS A 34 -23.41 -10.33 -5.52
C LYS A 34 -22.47 -11.05 -6.49
N LEU A 35 -21.36 -10.41 -6.86
CA LEU A 35 -20.35 -11.02 -7.72
C LEU A 35 -19.45 -11.95 -6.91
N GLU A 36 -19.20 -13.15 -7.43
CA GLU A 36 -18.38 -14.18 -6.81
C GLU A 36 -17.40 -14.79 -7.82
N GLY A 37 -16.40 -15.51 -7.32
CA GLY A 37 -15.47 -16.28 -8.13
C GLY A 37 -14.81 -15.47 -9.26
N ARG A 38 -14.90 -15.99 -10.48
CA ARG A 38 -14.27 -15.38 -11.67
C ARG A 38 -14.80 -13.99 -12.01
N ASP A 39 -16.09 -13.76 -11.82
CA ASP A 39 -16.72 -12.47 -12.14
C ASP A 39 -16.27 -11.39 -11.15
N LYS A 40 -16.14 -11.73 -9.86
CA LYS A 40 -15.55 -10.84 -8.84
C LYS A 40 -14.11 -10.50 -9.20
N ALA A 41 -13.29 -11.51 -9.53
CA ALA A 41 -11.89 -11.32 -9.90
C ALA A 41 -11.74 -10.43 -11.16
N PHE A 42 -12.56 -10.66 -12.18
CA PHE A 42 -12.52 -9.90 -13.42
C PHE A 42 -12.96 -8.43 -13.22
N ALA A 43 -14.01 -8.18 -12.44
CA ALA A 43 -14.44 -6.82 -12.09
C ALA A 43 -13.33 -6.06 -11.33
N SER A 44 -12.69 -6.73 -10.37
CA SER A 44 -11.56 -6.18 -9.61
C SER A 44 -10.36 -5.88 -10.50
N ALA A 45 -10.03 -6.79 -11.42
CA ALA A 45 -8.94 -6.59 -12.37
C ALA A 45 -9.18 -5.37 -13.26
N ILE A 46 -10.39 -5.19 -13.83
CA ILE A 46 -10.75 -3.99 -14.62
C ILE A 46 -10.57 -2.72 -13.77
N PHE A 47 -11.10 -2.72 -12.55
CA PHE A 47 -11.08 -1.56 -11.66
C PHE A 47 -9.64 -1.12 -11.35
N TYR A 48 -8.78 -2.03 -10.91
CA TYR A 48 -7.39 -1.72 -10.57
C TYR A 48 -6.55 -1.38 -11.80
N THR A 49 -6.75 -2.07 -12.94
CA THR A 49 -6.06 -1.73 -14.20
C THR A 49 -6.38 -0.29 -14.65
N VAL A 50 -7.63 0.14 -14.51
CA VAL A 50 -8.00 1.54 -14.82
C VAL A 50 -7.32 2.51 -13.87
N LEU A 51 -7.30 2.25 -12.56
CA LEU A 51 -6.61 3.13 -11.60
C LEU A 51 -5.12 3.19 -11.84
N GLU A 52 -4.50 2.05 -12.11
CA GLU A 52 -3.07 1.94 -12.39
C GLU A 52 -2.64 2.71 -13.63
N HIS A 53 -3.48 2.71 -14.67
CA HIS A 53 -3.16 3.28 -15.98
C HIS A 53 -3.99 4.52 -16.34
N ARG A 54 -4.69 5.15 -15.38
CA ARG A 54 -5.63 6.26 -15.64
C ARG A 54 -5.01 7.39 -16.47
N GLY A 55 -3.80 7.84 -16.12
CA GLY A 55 -3.12 8.94 -16.83
C GLY A 55 -2.82 8.59 -18.28
N THR A 56 -2.33 7.38 -18.54
CA THR A 56 -2.10 6.87 -19.90
C THR A 56 -3.40 6.74 -20.70
N LEU A 57 -4.43 6.18 -20.07
CA LEU A 57 -5.75 6.00 -20.70
C LEU A 57 -6.36 7.35 -21.07
N ASP A 58 -6.30 8.33 -20.17
CA ASP A 58 -6.82 9.67 -20.39
C ASP A 58 -6.09 10.38 -21.52
N TYR A 59 -4.76 10.33 -21.52
CA TYR A 59 -3.96 10.91 -22.59
C TYR A 59 -4.34 10.34 -23.97
N ILE A 60 -4.46 9.03 -24.08
CA ILE A 60 -4.85 8.38 -25.34
C ILE A 60 -6.27 8.78 -25.77
N LEU A 61 -7.22 8.75 -24.85
CA LEU A 61 -8.62 9.09 -25.14
C LEU A 61 -8.78 10.54 -25.58
N GLU A 62 -8.03 11.45 -24.99
CA GLU A 62 -8.07 12.89 -25.32
C GLU A 62 -7.62 13.19 -26.75
N GLN A 63 -6.77 12.35 -27.36
CA GLN A 63 -6.39 12.49 -28.78
C GLN A 63 -7.61 12.37 -29.72
N PHE A 64 -8.69 11.75 -29.28
CA PHE A 64 -9.89 11.46 -30.08
C PHE A 64 -11.15 12.14 -29.56
N LEU A 65 -11.04 13.03 -28.56
CA LEU A 65 -12.14 13.75 -27.92
C LEU A 65 -11.97 15.27 -28.07
N PRO A 66 -12.52 15.89 -29.13
CA PRO A 66 -12.31 17.32 -29.41
C PRO A 66 -12.73 18.27 -28.26
N LYS A 67 -13.69 17.85 -27.42
CA LYS A 67 -14.17 18.63 -26.27
C LYS A 67 -13.50 18.23 -24.95
N GLY A 68 -12.54 17.28 -24.98
CA GLY A 68 -11.87 16.74 -23.83
C GLY A 68 -12.68 15.71 -23.03
N LEU A 69 -11.97 14.87 -22.29
CA LEU A 69 -12.55 13.77 -21.50
C LEU A 69 -13.40 14.26 -20.32
N THR A 70 -13.02 15.39 -19.72
CA THR A 70 -13.69 16.00 -18.56
C THR A 70 -15.11 16.50 -18.87
N LYS A 71 -15.44 16.73 -20.14
CA LYS A 71 -16.79 17.15 -20.57
C LYS A 71 -17.78 15.99 -20.71
N LEU A 72 -17.30 14.76 -20.61
CA LEU A 72 -18.16 13.58 -20.66
C LEU A 72 -18.81 13.33 -19.29
N ASP A 73 -20.03 12.78 -19.32
CA ASP A 73 -20.64 12.22 -18.12
C ASP A 73 -19.73 11.15 -17.50
N ALA A 74 -19.63 11.10 -16.17
CA ALA A 74 -18.76 10.17 -15.47
C ALA A 74 -18.94 8.69 -15.93
N PRO A 75 -20.16 8.14 -16.07
CA PRO A 75 -20.31 6.78 -16.59
C PRO A 75 -19.72 6.58 -18.00
N VAL A 76 -19.85 7.57 -18.90
CA VAL A 76 -19.31 7.46 -20.26
C VAL A 76 -17.78 7.48 -20.25
N ARG A 77 -17.20 8.35 -19.43
CA ARG A 77 -15.76 8.45 -19.22
C ARG A 77 -15.19 7.13 -18.69
N GLU A 78 -15.81 6.57 -17.65
CA GLU A 78 -15.35 5.31 -17.07
C GLU A 78 -15.57 4.09 -17.97
N ILE A 79 -16.62 4.09 -18.81
CA ILE A 79 -16.81 3.08 -19.87
C ILE A 79 -15.65 3.11 -20.87
N LEU A 80 -15.23 4.31 -21.30
CA LEU A 80 -14.11 4.47 -22.23
C LEU A 80 -12.80 3.99 -21.60
N ARG A 81 -12.49 4.42 -20.38
CA ARG A 81 -11.31 3.97 -19.62
C ARG A 81 -11.29 2.47 -19.46
N ALA A 82 -12.39 1.88 -18.97
CA ALA A 82 -12.48 0.44 -18.71
C ALA A 82 -12.34 -0.40 -19.99
N ALA A 83 -12.91 0.06 -21.11
CA ALA A 83 -12.77 -0.67 -22.37
C ALA A 83 -11.37 -0.57 -22.96
N LEU A 84 -10.75 0.60 -22.93
CA LEU A 84 -9.37 0.79 -23.40
C LEU A 84 -8.39 0.02 -22.52
N ALA A 85 -8.58 0.02 -21.20
CA ALA A 85 -7.77 -0.77 -20.26
C ALA A 85 -7.85 -2.27 -20.56
N GLN A 86 -9.04 -2.81 -20.79
CA GLN A 86 -9.23 -4.22 -21.17
C GLN A 86 -8.51 -4.59 -22.48
N ALA A 87 -8.64 -3.73 -23.50
CA ALA A 87 -8.00 -4.00 -24.80
C ALA A 87 -6.47 -3.89 -24.73
N ARG A 88 -5.92 -2.94 -23.96
CA ARG A 88 -4.48 -2.63 -23.95
C ARG A 88 -3.69 -3.46 -22.93
N TYR A 89 -4.25 -3.72 -21.76
CA TYR A 89 -3.54 -4.33 -20.63
C TYR A 89 -4.06 -5.70 -20.19
N MET A 90 -5.29 -6.07 -20.57
CA MET A 90 -5.91 -7.32 -20.09
C MET A 90 -6.10 -8.36 -21.20
N GLN A 91 -5.48 -8.18 -22.36
CA GLN A 91 -5.56 -9.10 -23.53
C GLN A 91 -6.99 -9.41 -24.01
N VAL A 92 -7.94 -8.52 -23.72
CA VAL A 92 -9.30 -8.66 -24.25
C VAL A 92 -9.29 -8.21 -25.72
N PRO A 93 -9.83 -9.02 -26.65
CA PRO A 93 -9.92 -8.61 -28.04
C PRO A 93 -10.61 -7.25 -28.23
N VAL A 94 -10.04 -6.36 -29.03
CA VAL A 94 -10.55 -4.99 -29.24
C VAL A 94 -12.04 -4.98 -29.61
N SER A 95 -12.45 -5.86 -30.53
CA SER A 95 -13.85 -5.97 -30.92
C SER A 95 -14.79 -6.31 -29.76
N ALA A 96 -14.36 -7.20 -28.88
CA ALA A 96 -15.14 -7.56 -27.68
C ALA A 96 -15.20 -6.41 -26.69
N ALA A 97 -14.07 -5.74 -26.40
CA ALA A 97 -14.03 -4.59 -25.50
C ALA A 97 -14.95 -3.45 -25.99
N VAL A 98 -14.89 -3.11 -27.27
CA VAL A 98 -15.73 -2.07 -27.89
C VAL A 98 -17.22 -2.44 -27.86
N ASN A 99 -17.56 -3.70 -28.23
CA ASN A 99 -18.95 -4.14 -28.23
C ASN A 99 -19.56 -4.10 -26.83
N GLU A 100 -18.83 -4.57 -25.82
CA GLU A 100 -19.29 -4.52 -24.42
C GLU A 100 -19.39 -3.08 -23.91
N ALA A 101 -18.47 -2.18 -24.26
CA ALA A 101 -18.56 -0.76 -23.92
C ALA A 101 -19.82 -0.10 -24.48
N VAL A 102 -20.17 -0.38 -25.74
CA VAL A 102 -21.42 0.11 -26.36
C VAL A 102 -22.67 -0.43 -25.62
N LYS A 103 -22.66 -1.70 -25.19
CA LYS A 103 -23.77 -2.24 -24.36
C LYS A 103 -23.86 -1.54 -22.99
N LEU A 104 -22.72 -1.23 -22.37
CA LEU A 104 -22.67 -0.54 -21.09
C LEU A 104 -23.28 0.87 -21.15
N THR A 105 -23.20 1.59 -22.27
CA THR A 105 -23.87 2.89 -22.41
C THR A 105 -25.37 2.78 -22.16
N ARG A 106 -26.01 1.68 -22.60
CA ARG A 106 -27.44 1.43 -22.36
C ARG A 106 -27.70 1.08 -20.90
N THR A 107 -26.82 0.23 -20.30
CA THR A 107 -26.91 -0.16 -18.88
C THR A 107 -26.88 1.08 -17.97
N PHE A 108 -26.03 2.05 -18.28
CA PHE A 108 -25.91 3.31 -17.54
C PHE A 108 -26.85 4.43 -18.02
N LYS A 109 -27.84 4.11 -18.84
CA LYS A 109 -28.84 5.07 -19.39
C LYS A 109 -28.19 6.22 -20.19
N LYS A 110 -27.11 5.94 -20.90
CA LYS A 110 -26.34 6.87 -21.73
C LYS A 110 -26.32 6.43 -23.20
N SER A 111 -27.42 5.90 -23.70
CA SER A 111 -27.54 5.33 -25.07
C SER A 111 -27.16 6.31 -26.17
N SER A 112 -27.38 7.62 -26.00
CA SER A 112 -26.97 8.66 -26.93
C SER A 112 -25.43 8.72 -27.14
N ALA A 113 -24.65 8.26 -26.18
CA ALA A 113 -23.18 8.20 -26.28
C ALA A 113 -22.66 6.98 -27.04
N SER A 114 -23.51 6.01 -27.43
CA SER A 114 -23.06 4.73 -28.03
C SER A 114 -22.22 4.92 -29.29
N GLY A 115 -22.61 5.87 -30.16
CA GLY A 115 -21.84 6.20 -31.38
C GLY A 115 -20.48 6.81 -31.07
N LEU A 116 -20.42 7.72 -30.10
CA LEU A 116 -19.16 8.33 -29.63
C LEU A 116 -18.23 7.27 -29.05
N VAL A 117 -18.72 6.45 -28.12
CA VAL A 117 -17.93 5.38 -27.48
C VAL A 117 -17.33 4.43 -28.52
N ASN A 118 -18.13 3.97 -29.50
CA ASN A 118 -17.65 3.11 -30.56
C ASN A 118 -16.56 3.78 -31.42
N ALA A 119 -16.79 5.04 -31.84
CA ALA A 119 -15.86 5.75 -32.71
C ALA A 119 -14.53 6.07 -32.03
N VAL A 120 -14.58 6.53 -30.77
CA VAL A 120 -13.38 6.83 -29.97
C VAL A 120 -12.56 5.58 -29.70
N LEU A 121 -13.18 4.50 -29.22
CA LEU A 121 -12.46 3.28 -28.85
C LEU A 121 -11.79 2.60 -30.03
N ARG A 122 -12.43 2.57 -31.23
CA ARG A 122 -11.82 2.00 -32.44
C ARG A 122 -10.51 2.69 -32.81
N LYS A 123 -10.38 4.00 -32.56
CA LYS A 123 -9.15 4.76 -32.82
C LYS A 123 -8.17 4.63 -31.63
N ALA A 124 -8.66 4.79 -30.40
CA ALA A 124 -7.84 4.79 -29.20
C ALA A 124 -7.10 3.45 -28.96
N CYS A 125 -7.75 2.31 -29.26
CA CYS A 125 -7.12 1.00 -29.13
C CYS A 125 -5.92 0.79 -30.04
N GLY A 126 -5.84 1.50 -31.18
CA GLY A 126 -4.72 1.46 -32.11
C GLY A 126 -3.70 2.58 -31.91
N TYR A 127 -3.81 3.38 -30.86
CA TYR A 127 -2.88 4.50 -30.62
C TYR A 127 -1.48 3.98 -30.26
N ASP A 128 -0.49 4.47 -31.00
CA ASP A 128 0.92 4.18 -30.73
C ASP A 128 1.46 5.15 -29.66
N LEU A 129 1.65 4.64 -28.46
CA LEU A 129 2.15 5.43 -27.32
C LEU A 129 3.66 5.68 -27.43
N ASP A 130 4.40 4.80 -28.12
CA ASP A 130 5.84 4.94 -28.27
C ASP A 130 6.22 6.09 -29.24
N ALA A 131 5.28 6.44 -30.11
CA ALA A 131 5.39 7.62 -30.99
C ALA A 131 4.90 8.93 -30.34
N ALA A 132 4.46 8.89 -29.07
CA ALA A 132 3.95 10.09 -28.39
C ALA A 132 5.07 11.09 -28.10
N VAL A 133 4.81 12.36 -28.36
CA VAL A 133 5.71 13.47 -28.02
C VAL A 133 5.14 14.19 -26.82
N PHE A 134 5.98 14.37 -25.79
CA PHE A 134 5.61 15.06 -24.55
C PHE A 134 6.21 16.45 -24.51
N THR A 135 5.49 17.41 -23.93
CA THR A 135 5.92 18.80 -23.83
C THR A 135 7.06 19.00 -22.84
N ASP A 136 7.08 18.20 -21.80
CA ASP A 136 8.07 18.24 -20.71
C ASP A 136 8.12 16.89 -19.98
N GLU A 137 9.09 16.75 -19.07
CA GLU A 137 9.29 15.54 -18.28
C GLU A 137 8.11 15.24 -17.34
N ILE A 138 7.45 16.27 -16.80
CA ILE A 138 6.28 16.08 -15.94
C ILE A 138 5.14 15.44 -16.71
N GLN A 139 4.86 15.95 -17.92
CA GLN A 139 3.85 15.30 -18.78
C GLN A 139 4.23 13.87 -19.12
N ARG A 140 5.51 13.60 -19.41
CA ARG A 140 6.00 12.25 -19.67
C ARG A 140 5.75 11.31 -18.48
N LEU A 141 6.05 11.75 -17.27
CA LEU A 141 5.79 11.01 -16.05
C LEU A 141 4.28 10.81 -15.80
N MET A 142 3.47 11.84 -16.02
CA MET A 142 2.02 11.74 -15.90
C MET A 142 1.40 10.71 -16.86
N VAL A 143 1.92 10.59 -18.06
CA VAL A 143 1.40 9.70 -19.09
C VAL A 143 2.01 8.30 -18.99
N LEU A 144 3.32 8.17 -19.04
CA LEU A 144 3.99 6.85 -19.03
C LEU A 144 3.99 6.21 -17.64
N GLY A 145 4.13 7.03 -16.59
CA GLY A 145 4.05 6.58 -15.19
C GLY A 145 2.62 6.55 -14.65
N SER A 146 1.66 7.08 -15.40
CA SER A 146 0.24 7.14 -15.02
C SER A 146 0.03 7.76 -13.62
N ALA A 147 0.50 9.00 -13.44
CA ALA A 147 0.45 9.73 -12.19
C ALA A 147 -0.26 11.08 -12.32
N GLY A 148 -0.76 11.61 -11.21
CA GLY A 148 -1.19 13.00 -11.11
C GLY A 148 0.00 13.96 -11.13
N ARG A 149 -0.22 15.21 -11.49
CA ARG A 149 0.83 16.23 -11.60
C ARG A 149 1.64 16.38 -10.32
N ASP A 150 0.99 16.48 -9.17
CA ASP A 150 1.65 16.70 -7.88
C ASP A 150 2.64 15.57 -7.55
N VAL A 151 2.25 14.29 -7.79
CA VAL A 151 3.11 13.12 -7.57
C VAL A 151 4.25 13.08 -8.61
N ALA A 152 3.97 13.42 -9.86
CA ALA A 152 4.99 13.50 -10.91
C ALA A 152 6.03 14.59 -10.59
N GLU A 153 5.61 15.77 -10.16
CA GLU A 153 6.48 16.88 -9.74
C GLU A 153 7.31 16.52 -8.49
N PHE A 154 6.67 15.86 -7.49
CA PHE A 154 7.37 15.36 -6.31
C PHE A 154 8.48 14.37 -6.68
N LEU A 155 8.18 13.39 -7.53
CA LEU A 155 9.16 12.37 -7.95
C LEU A 155 10.26 12.99 -8.82
N HIS A 156 9.92 13.85 -9.76
CA HIS A 156 10.91 14.53 -10.59
C HIS A 156 11.87 15.38 -9.75
N LYS A 157 11.38 16.07 -8.71
CA LYS A 157 12.19 16.88 -7.81
C LYS A 157 13.14 16.06 -6.93
N ASN A 158 12.63 14.96 -6.33
CA ASN A 158 13.37 14.23 -5.31
C ASN A 158 14.11 12.98 -5.86
N TYR A 159 13.66 12.44 -7.00
CA TYR A 159 14.16 11.21 -7.64
C TYR A 159 14.21 11.36 -9.17
N PRO A 160 14.90 12.37 -9.73
CA PRO A 160 14.82 12.70 -11.16
C PRO A 160 15.18 11.54 -12.07
N ASP A 161 16.23 10.79 -11.74
CA ASP A 161 16.71 9.65 -12.55
C ASP A 161 15.87 8.39 -12.39
N GLU A 162 15.03 8.30 -11.36
CA GLU A 162 14.27 7.10 -11.00
C GLU A 162 12.75 7.31 -11.08
N ALA A 163 12.27 8.52 -11.29
CA ALA A 163 10.86 8.88 -11.19
C ALA A 163 9.94 7.98 -12.01
N LEU A 164 10.26 7.73 -13.28
CA LEU A 164 9.48 6.82 -14.11
C LEU A 164 9.60 5.38 -13.62
N GLY A 165 10.80 4.94 -13.25
CA GLY A 165 11.03 3.61 -12.70
C GLY A 165 10.19 3.35 -11.44
N ILE A 166 10.11 4.32 -10.52
CA ILE A 166 9.27 4.24 -9.30
C ILE A 166 7.79 4.12 -9.66
N LEU A 167 7.33 4.88 -10.66
CA LEU A 167 5.92 4.84 -11.10
C LEU A 167 5.55 3.55 -11.83
N THR A 168 6.47 2.94 -12.56
CA THR A 168 6.23 1.72 -13.34
C THR A 168 6.65 0.44 -12.62
N TYR A 169 7.25 0.58 -11.44
CA TYR A 169 7.74 -0.54 -10.65
C TYR A 169 6.61 -1.45 -10.15
N GLN A 170 6.86 -2.73 -10.16
CA GLN A 170 6.00 -3.73 -9.52
C GLN A 170 6.72 -4.30 -8.29
N ALA A 171 6.27 -3.92 -7.11
CA ALA A 171 6.85 -4.40 -5.85
C ALA A 171 6.86 -5.93 -5.79
N ASP A 172 7.95 -6.50 -5.29
CA ASP A 172 8.13 -7.95 -5.16
C ASP A 172 7.98 -8.72 -6.48
N GLY A 173 8.17 -8.06 -7.64
CA GLY A 173 7.95 -8.63 -8.97
C GLY A 173 6.47 -8.92 -9.27
N GLY A 174 5.55 -8.18 -8.65
CA GLY A 174 4.11 -8.37 -8.78
C GLY A 174 3.58 -9.59 -8.01
N LEU A 175 4.38 -10.15 -7.09
CA LEU A 175 3.98 -11.21 -6.19
C LEU A 175 3.38 -10.65 -4.89
N THR A 176 2.54 -11.44 -4.25
CA THR A 176 2.05 -11.12 -2.91
C THR A 176 3.11 -11.49 -1.88
N SER A 177 3.50 -10.53 -1.05
CA SER A 177 4.40 -10.76 0.07
C SER A 177 3.63 -11.21 1.31
N LEU A 178 4.12 -12.27 1.92
CA LEU A 178 3.52 -12.95 3.07
C LEU A 178 4.55 -13.04 4.21
N ARG A 179 4.06 -13.06 5.44
CA ARG A 179 4.82 -13.48 6.63
C ARG A 179 4.37 -14.87 7.04
N ALA A 180 5.29 -15.84 7.08
CA ALA A 180 5.01 -17.17 7.60
C ALA A 180 4.74 -17.10 9.12
N ASN A 181 3.81 -17.92 9.62
CA ASN A 181 3.54 -18.06 11.04
C ASN A 181 4.44 -19.18 11.63
N PRO A 182 5.46 -18.84 12.42
CA PRO A 182 6.38 -19.84 12.95
C PRO A 182 5.73 -20.83 13.93
N LEU A 183 4.57 -20.50 14.49
CA LEU A 183 3.79 -21.44 15.32
C LEU A 183 3.23 -22.61 14.50
N LYS A 184 3.20 -22.51 13.15
CA LYS A 184 2.57 -23.48 12.25
C LYS A 184 3.51 -24.03 11.19
N ALA A 185 4.32 -23.17 10.59
CA ALA A 185 5.24 -23.58 9.53
C ALA A 185 6.39 -22.57 9.38
N SER A 186 7.57 -23.05 9.05
CA SER A 186 8.66 -22.21 8.57
C SER A 186 8.34 -21.63 7.19
N ALA A 187 9.07 -20.60 6.76
CA ALA A 187 8.91 -20.02 5.41
C ALA A 187 9.11 -21.08 4.31
N ALA A 188 10.08 -22.00 4.47
CA ALA A 188 10.30 -23.08 3.51
C ALA A 188 9.12 -24.05 3.44
N GLN A 189 8.57 -24.45 4.58
CA GLN A 189 7.38 -25.30 4.63
C GLN A 189 6.15 -24.60 4.05
N LEU A 190 5.99 -23.31 4.33
CA LEU A 190 4.90 -22.51 3.75
C LEU A 190 4.99 -22.46 2.22
N CYS A 191 6.20 -22.34 1.66
CA CYS A 191 6.40 -22.40 0.20
C CYS A 191 5.87 -23.72 -0.38
N THR A 192 6.21 -24.85 0.24
CA THR A 192 5.71 -26.18 -0.19
C THR A 192 4.19 -26.24 -0.13
N LEU A 193 3.59 -25.89 1.00
CA LEU A 193 2.14 -25.92 1.21
C LEU A 193 1.37 -25.03 0.22
N LEU A 194 1.89 -23.83 -0.07
CA LEU A 194 1.27 -22.91 -1.05
C LEU A 194 1.34 -23.48 -2.47
N THR A 195 2.47 -24.09 -2.84
CA THR A 195 2.63 -24.76 -4.15
C THR A 195 1.66 -25.91 -4.31
N GLU A 196 1.50 -26.75 -3.30
CA GLU A 196 0.53 -27.85 -3.26
C GLU A 196 -0.92 -27.37 -3.39
N GLN A 197 -1.22 -26.16 -2.89
CA GLN A 197 -2.53 -25.52 -3.06
C GLN A 197 -2.70 -24.74 -4.38
N GLY A 198 -1.74 -24.85 -5.29
CA GLY A 198 -1.82 -24.28 -6.63
C GLY A 198 -1.43 -22.81 -6.75
N ALA A 199 -0.76 -22.23 -5.75
CA ALA A 199 -0.12 -20.94 -5.91
C ALA A 199 1.08 -21.08 -6.87
N ALA A 200 1.26 -20.07 -7.73
CA ALA A 200 2.36 -20.04 -8.69
C ALA A 200 3.54 -19.18 -8.17
N GLU A 201 4.72 -19.38 -8.76
CA GLU A 201 5.92 -18.56 -8.50
C GLU A 201 6.24 -18.41 -7.00
N VAL A 202 6.06 -19.49 -6.23
CA VAL A 202 6.26 -19.47 -4.77
C VAL A 202 7.74 -19.55 -4.45
N ARG A 203 8.23 -18.59 -3.63
CA ARG A 203 9.63 -18.55 -3.18
C ARG A 203 9.77 -17.82 -1.85
N GLN A 204 10.86 -18.06 -1.14
CA GLN A 204 11.20 -17.22 0.00
C GLN A 204 11.56 -15.80 -0.46
N GLY A 205 11.21 -14.81 0.34
CA GLY A 205 11.60 -13.42 0.12
C GLY A 205 13.00 -13.12 0.63
N ILE A 206 13.41 -11.85 0.49
CA ILE A 206 14.74 -11.38 0.94
C ILE A 206 14.77 -11.02 2.42
N VAL A 207 13.62 -10.79 3.04
CA VAL A 207 13.50 -10.56 4.49
C VAL A 207 13.27 -11.92 5.19
N PRO A 208 14.00 -12.25 6.26
CA PRO A 208 13.85 -13.52 6.94
C PRO A 208 12.41 -13.82 7.35
N GLY A 209 11.90 -15.02 7.03
CA GLY A 209 10.53 -15.44 7.33
C GLY A 209 9.48 -14.96 6.31
N SER A 210 9.87 -14.16 5.31
CA SER A 210 8.97 -13.73 4.24
C SER A 210 8.85 -14.79 3.13
N VAL A 211 7.68 -14.85 2.51
CA VAL A 211 7.37 -15.71 1.35
C VAL A 211 6.69 -14.85 0.29
N LEU A 212 7.05 -15.04 -0.96
CA LEU A 212 6.45 -14.41 -2.12
C LEU A 212 5.68 -15.45 -2.92
N ALA A 213 4.43 -15.14 -3.31
CA ALA A 213 3.60 -16.06 -4.06
C ALA A 213 2.63 -15.34 -5.00
N ARG A 214 2.30 -15.97 -6.12
CA ARG A 214 1.24 -15.53 -7.03
C ARG A 214 -0.02 -16.34 -6.80
N PHE A 215 -1.10 -15.67 -6.44
CA PHE A 215 -2.43 -16.28 -6.25
C PHE A 215 -3.30 -16.03 -7.48
N ALA A 216 -4.15 -17.00 -7.81
CA ALA A 216 -5.17 -16.84 -8.85
C ALA A 216 -6.32 -15.91 -8.43
N GLY A 217 -6.42 -15.58 -7.13
CA GLY A 217 -7.43 -14.72 -6.52
C GLY A 217 -6.90 -14.01 -5.30
N SER A 218 -7.78 -13.64 -4.36
CA SER A 218 -7.35 -13.01 -3.12
C SER A 218 -6.56 -14.00 -2.24
N PRO A 219 -5.39 -13.62 -1.71
CA PRO A 219 -4.67 -14.42 -0.73
C PRO A 219 -5.53 -14.78 0.50
N ALA A 220 -6.49 -13.92 0.85
CA ALA A 220 -7.41 -14.14 1.97
C ALA A 220 -8.47 -15.24 1.70
N ASP A 221 -8.69 -15.61 0.44
CA ASP A 221 -9.58 -16.69 0.06
C ASP A 221 -8.91 -18.08 0.17
N ASN A 222 -7.58 -18.12 0.42
CA ASN A 222 -6.81 -19.34 0.59
C ASN A 222 -7.05 -19.97 1.98
N GLU A 223 -7.12 -21.32 2.05
CA GLU A 223 -7.39 -22.03 3.29
C GLU A 223 -6.25 -21.87 4.32
N LEU A 224 -5.00 -21.85 3.89
CA LEU A 224 -3.86 -21.61 4.79
C LEU A 224 -3.92 -20.23 5.44
N PHE A 225 -4.46 -19.21 4.74
CA PHE A 225 -4.70 -17.92 5.35
C PHE A 225 -5.74 -17.98 6.47
N ARG A 226 -6.88 -18.63 6.21
CA ARG A 226 -7.96 -18.79 7.22
C ARG A 226 -7.48 -19.56 8.43
N GLN A 227 -6.64 -20.56 8.22
CA GLN A 227 -6.01 -21.35 9.28
C GLN A 227 -4.85 -20.63 9.98
N GLY A 228 -4.46 -19.42 9.54
CA GLY A 228 -3.40 -18.62 10.18
C GLY A 228 -1.97 -19.12 9.93
N TYR A 229 -1.69 -19.80 8.80
CA TYR A 229 -0.33 -20.18 8.40
C TYR A 229 0.50 -18.98 7.95
N TYR A 230 -0.16 -17.92 7.51
CA TYR A 230 0.51 -16.69 7.09
C TYR A 230 -0.34 -15.44 7.27
N HIS A 231 0.35 -14.31 7.29
CA HIS A 231 -0.23 -12.97 7.18
C HIS A 231 0.26 -12.29 5.90
N VAL A 232 -0.59 -11.44 5.28
CA VAL A 232 -0.19 -10.66 4.10
C VAL A 232 0.47 -9.38 4.57
N GLU A 233 1.76 -9.22 4.29
CA GLU A 233 2.52 -8.04 4.68
C GLU A 233 3.73 -7.82 3.77
N GLY A 234 3.98 -6.57 3.35
CA GLY A 234 5.12 -6.20 2.52
C GLY A 234 6.45 -6.44 3.23
N GLN A 235 7.46 -6.87 2.48
CA GLN A 235 8.78 -7.20 3.05
C GLN A 235 9.42 -6.02 3.80
N ALA A 236 9.33 -4.79 3.26
CA ALA A 236 9.86 -3.60 3.93
C ALA A 236 9.17 -3.31 5.28
N SER A 237 7.86 -3.56 5.36
CA SER A 237 7.07 -3.47 6.59
C SER A 237 7.51 -4.53 7.62
N GLN A 238 7.71 -5.78 7.17
CA GLN A 238 8.25 -6.85 8.00
C GLN A 238 9.64 -6.49 8.57
N LEU A 239 10.51 -5.91 7.73
CA LEU A 239 11.85 -5.47 8.16
C LEU A 239 11.80 -4.46 9.31
N ALA A 240 10.89 -3.46 9.24
CA ALA A 240 10.74 -2.48 10.31
C ALA A 240 10.33 -3.12 11.64
N ALA A 241 9.39 -4.07 11.63
CA ALA A 241 9.01 -4.80 12.84
C ALA A 241 10.16 -5.68 13.38
N LEU A 242 10.95 -6.31 12.51
CA LEU A 242 12.13 -7.07 12.93
C LEU A 242 13.18 -6.17 13.59
N CYS A 243 13.37 -4.94 13.12
CA CYS A 243 14.31 -3.98 13.68
C CYS A 243 13.95 -3.49 15.10
N VAL A 244 12.72 -3.71 15.55
CA VAL A 244 12.33 -3.44 16.95
C VAL A 244 13.14 -4.32 17.91
N GLY A 245 13.41 -5.57 17.51
CA GLY A 245 14.17 -6.51 18.29
C GLY A 245 13.47 -6.83 19.63
N ALA A 246 12.13 -6.98 19.59
CA ALA A 246 11.36 -7.34 20.77
C ALA A 246 11.82 -8.70 21.32
N ALA A 247 11.93 -8.82 22.65
CA ALA A 247 12.42 -10.01 23.30
C ALA A 247 11.40 -10.61 24.28
N PRO A 248 11.52 -11.92 24.60
CA PRO A 248 10.71 -12.54 25.61
C PRO A 248 10.76 -11.81 26.96
N GLY A 249 9.60 -11.58 27.57
CA GLY A 249 9.49 -10.93 28.88
C GLY A 249 9.45 -9.40 28.84
N GLU A 250 9.72 -8.75 27.71
CA GLU A 250 9.65 -7.28 27.57
C GLU A 250 8.21 -6.74 27.54
N THR A 251 8.09 -5.44 27.82
CA THR A 251 6.91 -4.65 27.54
C THR A 251 7.12 -3.91 26.20
N VAL A 252 6.26 -4.18 25.23
CA VAL A 252 6.37 -3.64 23.86
C VAL A 252 5.11 -2.86 23.51
N LEU A 253 5.26 -1.70 22.87
CA LEU A 253 4.14 -0.91 22.33
C LEU A 253 4.22 -0.81 20.82
N ASP A 254 3.11 -1.09 20.14
CA ASP A 254 2.88 -0.78 18.71
C ASP A 254 1.82 0.32 18.66
N LEU A 255 2.23 1.58 18.47
CA LEU A 255 1.37 2.75 18.69
C LEU A 255 0.46 3.08 17.48
N CYS A 256 0.74 2.52 16.29
CA CYS A 256 -0.04 2.74 15.07
C CYS A 256 -0.27 1.41 14.34
N ALA A 257 -0.80 0.44 15.06
CA ALA A 257 -0.69 -0.99 14.77
C ALA A 257 -1.55 -1.50 13.60
N ALA A 258 -2.68 -0.85 13.29
CA ALA A 258 -3.64 -1.40 12.34
C ALA A 258 -3.11 -1.45 10.89
N PRO A 259 -3.31 -2.58 10.20
CA PRO A 259 -4.24 -3.68 10.49
C PRO A 259 -3.69 -4.86 11.31
N GLY A 260 -2.47 -4.75 11.90
CA GLY A 260 -1.94 -5.75 12.82
C GLY A 260 -0.77 -6.59 12.31
N GLY A 261 -0.27 -6.34 11.10
CA GLY A 261 0.83 -7.11 10.53
C GLY A 261 2.10 -7.01 11.35
N LYS A 262 2.54 -5.80 11.70
CA LYS A 262 3.74 -5.58 12.54
C LYS A 262 3.55 -6.10 13.95
N THR A 263 2.36 -5.93 14.53
CA THR A 263 1.97 -6.53 15.82
C THR A 263 2.23 -8.04 15.85
N ILE A 264 1.87 -8.76 14.79
CA ILE A 264 2.10 -10.21 14.67
C ILE A 264 3.59 -10.53 14.72
N LEU A 265 4.43 -9.76 14.02
CA LEU A 265 5.89 -9.96 14.06
C LEU A 265 6.49 -9.64 15.44
N LEU A 266 5.98 -8.63 16.13
CA LEU A 266 6.38 -8.34 17.51
C LEU A 266 6.00 -9.49 18.45
N ALA A 267 4.78 -10.00 18.36
CA ALA A 267 4.32 -11.15 19.14
C ALA A 267 5.15 -12.43 18.85
N GLU A 268 5.56 -12.62 17.58
CA GLU A 268 6.46 -13.69 17.18
C GLU A 268 7.82 -13.58 17.89
N GLN A 269 8.43 -12.38 17.89
CA GLN A 269 9.73 -12.14 18.54
C GLN A 269 9.66 -12.35 20.06
N MET A 270 8.55 -11.98 20.68
CA MET A 270 8.32 -12.15 22.13
C MET A 270 8.03 -13.58 22.56
N GLN A 271 7.83 -14.51 21.63
CA GLN A 271 7.62 -15.94 21.91
C GLN A 271 6.54 -16.24 22.96
N GLY A 272 5.47 -15.45 22.98
CA GLY A 272 4.35 -15.64 23.89
C GLY A 272 4.60 -15.24 25.34
N THR A 273 5.70 -14.53 25.64
CA THR A 273 6.01 -14.02 26.98
C THR A 273 6.19 -12.51 26.98
N GLY A 274 5.93 -11.84 28.10
CA GLY A 274 5.91 -10.38 28.18
C GLY A 274 4.53 -9.80 27.86
N THR A 275 4.48 -8.51 27.55
CA THR A 275 3.22 -7.79 27.29
C THR A 275 3.35 -6.91 26.06
N LEU A 276 2.49 -7.12 25.05
CA LEU A 276 2.41 -6.32 23.84
C LEU A 276 1.11 -5.51 23.82
N TYR A 277 1.23 -4.18 23.79
CA TYR A 277 0.09 -3.29 23.56
C TYR A 277 0.09 -2.84 22.10
N SER A 278 -1.01 -3.10 21.40
CA SER A 278 -1.20 -2.74 20.00
C SER A 278 -2.33 -1.75 19.86
N CYS A 279 -2.00 -0.53 19.46
CA CYS A 279 -2.87 0.62 19.51
C CYS A 279 -3.20 1.17 18.12
N ASP A 280 -4.40 1.69 17.95
CA ASP A 280 -4.76 2.51 16.79
C ASP A 280 -5.80 3.55 17.21
N ALA A 281 -5.83 4.72 16.56
CA ALA A 281 -6.72 5.82 16.89
C ALA A 281 -8.21 5.53 16.60
N ALA A 282 -8.52 4.52 15.79
CA ALA A 282 -9.88 4.20 15.36
C ALA A 282 -10.31 2.80 15.82
N GLU A 283 -11.40 2.70 16.58
CA GLU A 283 -11.90 1.43 17.13
C GLU A 283 -12.18 0.36 16.06
N ASN A 284 -12.72 0.75 14.92
CA ASN A 284 -12.93 -0.17 13.79
C ASN A 284 -11.62 -0.75 13.25
N ARG A 285 -10.51 -0.01 13.36
CA ARG A 285 -9.18 -0.47 12.97
C ARG A 285 -8.55 -1.37 14.05
N VAL A 286 -8.79 -1.07 15.32
CA VAL A 286 -8.41 -1.95 16.45
C VAL A 286 -9.05 -3.33 16.30
N GLY A 287 -10.30 -3.39 15.84
CA GLY A 287 -10.97 -4.66 15.51
C GLY A 287 -10.22 -5.51 14.45
N LEU A 288 -9.54 -4.86 13.50
CA LEU A 288 -8.72 -5.58 12.51
C LEU A 288 -7.48 -6.21 13.15
N ILE A 289 -6.83 -5.51 14.08
CA ILE A 289 -5.67 -6.03 14.83
C ILE A 289 -6.09 -7.28 15.60
N ARG A 290 -7.18 -7.20 16.35
CA ARG A 290 -7.72 -8.33 17.14
C ARG A 290 -7.99 -9.54 16.25
N THR A 291 -8.70 -9.32 15.15
CA THR A 291 -9.00 -10.40 14.19
C THR A 291 -7.73 -11.05 13.61
N ALA A 292 -6.71 -10.25 13.31
CA ALA A 292 -5.45 -10.77 12.77
C ALA A 292 -4.68 -11.59 13.81
N VAL A 293 -4.56 -11.08 15.05
CA VAL A 293 -3.88 -11.75 16.16
C VAL A 293 -4.56 -13.08 16.50
N ASP A 294 -5.90 -13.08 16.64
CA ASP A 294 -6.69 -14.27 16.93
C ASP A 294 -6.53 -15.33 15.84
N ARG A 295 -6.62 -14.94 14.57
CA ARG A 295 -6.44 -15.84 13.42
C ARG A 295 -5.05 -16.49 13.38
N MET A 296 -4.01 -15.72 13.73
CA MET A 296 -2.63 -16.20 13.77
C MET A 296 -2.31 -17.03 15.03
N GLY A 297 -3.14 -16.94 16.07
CA GLY A 297 -3.01 -17.73 17.29
C GLY A 297 -1.96 -17.21 18.28
N PHE A 298 -1.61 -15.92 18.22
CA PHE A 298 -0.73 -15.29 19.20
C PHE A 298 -1.49 -14.87 20.46
N THR A 299 -0.82 -14.95 21.61
CA THR A 299 -1.34 -14.56 22.92
C THR A 299 -0.50 -13.44 23.52
N GLY A 300 -0.97 -12.82 24.62
CA GLY A 300 -0.24 -11.72 25.27
C GLY A 300 -0.33 -10.38 24.56
N VAL A 301 -1.26 -10.23 23.59
CA VAL A 301 -1.49 -8.99 22.85
C VAL A 301 -2.72 -8.28 23.38
N HIS A 302 -2.53 -7.06 23.89
CA HIS A 302 -3.58 -6.17 24.36
C HIS A 302 -3.88 -5.11 23.29
N THR A 303 -5.09 -5.12 22.76
CA THR A 303 -5.51 -4.14 21.74
C THR A 303 -6.25 -2.96 22.40
N LEU A 304 -5.87 -1.73 22.04
CA LEU A 304 -6.41 -0.52 22.66
C LEU A 304 -6.68 0.55 21.59
N CYS A 305 -7.87 1.18 21.68
CA CYS A 305 -8.13 2.41 20.94
C CYS A 305 -7.39 3.56 21.61
N ASN A 306 -6.38 4.14 20.93
CA ASN A 306 -5.49 5.14 21.49
C ASN A 306 -5.04 6.15 20.46
N ASP A 307 -5.22 7.43 20.73
CA ASP A 307 -4.62 8.52 19.96
C ASP A 307 -3.14 8.69 20.37
N ALA A 308 -2.25 8.16 19.57
CA ALA A 308 -0.81 8.17 19.86
C ALA A 308 -0.18 9.58 19.83
N THR A 309 -0.91 10.62 19.43
CA THR A 309 -0.46 12.02 19.54
C THR A 309 -0.54 12.58 20.94
N LYS A 310 -1.13 11.83 21.88
CA LYS A 310 -1.40 12.27 23.27
C LYS A 310 -0.94 11.24 24.27
N PRO A 311 -0.41 11.68 25.42
CA PRO A 311 -0.11 10.77 26.52
C PRO A 311 -1.37 10.00 26.98
N ASN A 312 -1.23 8.70 27.23
CA ASN A 312 -2.29 7.87 27.77
C ASN A 312 -1.77 7.13 29.02
N PRO A 313 -2.31 7.44 30.22
CA PRO A 313 -1.85 6.80 31.45
C PRO A 313 -2.20 5.31 31.58
N ALA A 314 -3.03 4.77 30.68
CA ALA A 314 -3.29 3.34 30.61
C ALA A 314 -2.15 2.54 29.94
N LEU A 315 -1.22 3.21 29.25
CA LEU A 315 -0.05 2.58 28.64
C LEU A 315 1.13 2.59 29.62
N PRO A 316 1.80 1.44 29.82
CA PRO A 316 2.99 1.36 30.67
C PRO A 316 4.22 1.94 29.97
N MET A 317 5.26 2.20 30.77
CA MET A 317 6.60 2.41 30.22
C MET A 317 7.09 1.13 29.54
N ALA A 318 7.64 1.26 28.32
CA ALA A 318 8.01 0.15 27.45
C ALA A 318 9.51 -0.01 27.30
N ASP A 319 9.95 -1.25 27.07
CA ASP A 319 11.31 -1.59 26.70
C ASP A 319 11.54 -1.32 25.20
N ARG A 320 10.49 -1.55 24.37
CA ARG A 320 10.52 -1.36 22.93
C ARG A 320 9.24 -0.65 22.46
N ILE A 321 9.39 0.25 21.50
CA ILE A 321 8.25 0.92 20.88
C ILE A 321 8.42 0.89 19.36
N LEU A 322 7.33 0.58 18.66
CA LEU A 322 7.19 0.74 17.23
C LEU A 322 6.20 1.89 16.94
N THR A 323 6.60 2.79 16.05
CA THR A 323 5.74 3.83 15.49
C THR A 323 5.74 3.74 13.96
N ASP A 324 4.83 2.94 13.40
CA ASP A 324 4.55 2.93 11.95
C ASP A 324 3.52 4.02 11.65
N VAL A 325 4.00 5.25 11.58
CA VAL A 325 3.14 6.44 11.63
C VAL A 325 2.29 6.62 10.37
N PRO A 326 1.12 7.29 10.47
CA PRO A 326 0.38 7.71 9.30
C PRO A 326 1.25 8.59 8.41
N CYS A 327 1.29 8.29 7.10
CA CYS A 327 2.18 8.95 6.15
C CYS A 327 1.50 9.19 4.79
N SER A 328 2.18 9.88 3.88
CA SER A 328 1.66 10.15 2.53
C SER A 328 1.45 8.90 1.68
N GLY A 329 2.18 7.82 1.95
CA GLY A 329 2.11 6.56 1.21
C GLY A 329 2.80 6.58 -0.15
N LEU A 330 3.68 7.54 -0.41
CA LEU A 330 4.38 7.69 -1.70
C LEU A 330 5.39 6.58 -2.00
N GLY A 331 5.61 5.65 -1.09
CA GLY A 331 6.45 4.47 -1.30
C GLY A 331 5.69 3.23 -1.80
N ILE A 332 4.35 3.22 -1.71
CA ILE A 332 3.51 2.06 -2.02
C ILE A 332 2.58 2.28 -3.22
N LEU A 333 3.00 3.12 -4.17
CA LEU A 333 2.23 3.48 -5.37
C LEU A 333 1.88 2.27 -6.25
N ALA A 334 2.70 1.21 -6.22
CA ALA A 334 2.43 -0.05 -6.91
C ALA A 334 1.27 -0.84 -6.27
N LYS A 335 1.15 -0.81 -4.94
CA LYS A 335 0.11 -1.53 -4.18
C LYS A 335 -1.18 -0.72 -3.99
N LYS A 336 -1.07 0.62 -4.04
CA LYS A 336 -2.20 1.56 -3.91
C LYS A 336 -2.19 2.56 -5.06
N PRO A 337 -2.66 2.16 -6.25
CA PRO A 337 -2.59 2.98 -7.45
C PRO A 337 -3.42 4.28 -7.36
N ASP A 338 -4.41 4.35 -6.48
CA ASP A 338 -5.15 5.58 -6.18
C ASP A 338 -4.25 6.70 -5.60
N LEU A 339 -3.19 6.35 -4.87
CA LEU A 339 -2.22 7.32 -4.34
C LEU A 339 -1.43 8.04 -5.45
N ARG A 340 -1.32 7.46 -6.65
CA ARG A 340 -0.68 8.10 -7.81
C ARG A 340 -1.33 9.43 -8.20
N TYR A 341 -2.60 9.62 -7.85
CA TYR A 341 -3.40 10.81 -8.18
C TYR A 341 -3.70 11.70 -6.97
N LYS A 342 -3.01 11.44 -5.86
CA LYS A 342 -3.16 12.21 -4.62
C LYS A 342 -2.72 13.65 -4.82
N LYS A 343 -3.50 14.59 -4.28
CA LYS A 343 -3.10 15.97 -4.14
C LYS A 343 -2.12 16.12 -2.99
N LEU A 344 -1.00 16.79 -3.24
CA LEU A 344 0.05 17.04 -2.23
C LEU A 344 -0.06 18.48 -1.73
N GLU A 345 -1.18 18.80 -1.09
CA GLU A 345 -1.45 20.12 -0.55
C GLU A 345 -0.56 20.41 0.66
N ALA A 346 0.12 21.56 0.66
CA ALA A 346 1.08 21.95 1.70
C ALA A 346 0.47 21.98 3.11
N ALA A 347 -0.79 22.45 3.25
CA ALA A 347 -1.49 22.46 4.54
C ALA A 347 -1.67 21.04 5.10
N ARG A 348 -2.11 20.09 4.26
CA ARG A 348 -2.29 18.69 4.65
C ARG A 348 -0.96 18.00 4.96
N GLN A 349 0.10 18.33 4.24
CA GLN A 349 1.44 17.84 4.55
C GLN A 349 1.90 18.35 5.90
N ALA A 350 1.69 19.64 6.22
CA ALA A 350 2.05 20.21 7.52
C ALA A 350 1.30 19.55 8.68
N GLU A 351 0.01 19.27 8.54
CA GLU A 351 -0.79 18.53 9.53
C GLU A 351 -0.24 17.12 9.76
N LEU A 352 0.14 16.44 8.67
CA LEU A 352 0.70 15.09 8.74
C LEU A 352 2.05 15.08 9.47
N LEU A 353 2.94 16.02 9.13
CA LEU A 353 4.24 16.18 9.80
C LEU A 353 4.09 16.50 11.29
N ALA A 354 3.13 17.35 11.66
CA ALA A 354 2.84 17.66 13.05
C ALA A 354 2.32 16.43 13.82
N THR A 355 1.47 15.63 13.17
CA THR A 355 0.98 14.36 13.74
C THR A 355 2.12 13.37 13.98
N GLN A 356 3.01 13.19 13.02
CA GLN A 356 4.18 12.32 13.14
C GLN A 356 5.12 12.76 14.27
N ALA A 357 5.38 14.07 14.39
CA ALA A 357 6.19 14.64 15.46
C ALA A 357 5.57 14.37 16.83
N ALA A 358 4.26 14.60 17.00
CA ALA A 358 3.56 14.36 18.26
C ALA A 358 3.55 12.87 18.67
N ILE A 359 3.45 11.95 17.69
CA ILE A 359 3.56 10.49 17.95
C ILE A 359 4.97 10.15 18.44
N LEU A 360 6.02 10.69 17.81
CA LEU A 360 7.40 10.49 18.23
C LEU A 360 7.65 11.02 19.66
N ASP A 361 7.17 12.23 19.97
CA ASP A 361 7.32 12.83 21.29
C ASP A 361 6.60 12.02 22.38
N THR A 362 5.41 11.49 22.08
CA THR A 362 4.67 10.58 22.96
C THR A 362 5.41 9.26 23.16
N ALA A 363 5.96 8.68 22.09
CA ALA A 363 6.75 7.45 22.16
C ALA A 363 8.03 7.64 22.99
N ALA A 364 8.72 8.78 22.86
CA ALA A 364 9.90 9.13 23.66
C ALA A 364 9.58 9.18 25.16
N ALA A 365 8.39 9.73 25.52
CA ALA A 365 7.93 9.80 26.90
C ALA A 365 7.56 8.44 27.49
N LEU A 366 7.08 7.49 26.67
CA LEU A 366 6.69 6.14 27.09
C LEU A 366 7.86 5.14 27.09
N LEU A 367 9.01 5.50 26.55
CA LEU A 367 10.16 4.61 26.45
C LEU A 367 11.03 4.69 27.71
N LYS A 368 11.36 3.54 28.30
CA LYS A 368 12.30 3.42 29.41
C LYS A 368 13.70 3.91 28.99
N ALA A 369 14.53 4.30 29.96
CA ALA A 369 15.96 4.49 29.72
C ALA A 369 16.58 3.19 29.20
N GLY A 370 17.51 3.28 28.25
CA GLY A 370 18.07 2.12 27.54
C GLY A 370 17.09 1.42 26.58
N GLY A 371 15.87 1.93 26.42
CA GLY A 371 14.87 1.36 25.53
C GLY A 371 15.11 1.71 24.05
N ARG A 372 14.48 0.95 23.15
CA ARG A 372 14.58 1.13 21.68
C ARG A 372 13.24 1.58 21.09
N LEU A 373 13.29 2.62 20.24
CA LEU A 373 12.19 3.12 19.43
C LEU A 373 12.48 2.89 17.96
N VAL A 374 11.55 2.31 17.24
CA VAL A 374 11.61 2.23 15.77
C VAL A 374 10.53 3.13 15.19
N TYR A 375 10.97 4.08 14.38
CA TYR A 375 10.10 4.91 13.55
C TYR A 375 10.07 4.35 12.14
N SER A 376 8.88 4.23 11.53
CA SER A 376 8.75 3.78 10.15
C SER A 376 7.62 4.48 9.40
N THR A 377 7.78 4.55 8.07
CA THR A 377 6.78 5.08 7.14
C THR A 377 6.78 4.28 5.84
N CYS A 378 5.63 4.18 5.19
CA CYS A 378 5.50 3.65 3.82
C CYS A 378 5.62 4.75 2.76
N THR A 379 6.46 5.77 2.99
CA THR A 379 6.72 6.85 2.05
C THR A 379 8.20 7.01 1.76
N ILE A 380 8.51 7.63 0.62
CA ILE A 380 9.85 8.04 0.24
C ILE A 380 10.03 9.56 0.35
N ASP A 381 9.11 10.28 1.00
CA ASP A 381 9.22 11.72 1.20
C ASP A 381 10.27 12.04 2.27
N PRO A 382 11.36 12.76 1.91
CA PRO A 382 12.39 13.16 2.88
C PRO A 382 11.85 13.99 4.05
N ALA A 383 10.77 14.75 3.84
CA ALA A 383 10.16 15.57 4.89
C ALA A 383 9.53 14.72 5.99
N GLU A 384 8.91 13.60 5.63
CA GLU A 384 8.30 12.63 6.56
C GLU A 384 9.32 11.65 7.16
N ASN A 385 10.52 11.59 6.61
CA ASN A 385 11.55 10.59 6.92
C ASN A 385 12.75 11.24 7.64
N GLN A 386 13.85 11.47 6.92
CA GLN A 386 15.11 11.94 7.50
C GLN A 386 14.97 13.29 8.21
N GLN A 387 14.14 14.21 7.68
CA GLN A 387 13.92 15.52 8.28
C GLN A 387 13.12 15.41 9.59
N GLN A 388 12.15 14.50 9.68
CA GLN A 388 11.43 14.23 10.93
C GLN A 388 12.37 13.69 12.02
N ILE A 389 13.25 12.76 11.67
CA ILE A 389 14.21 12.19 12.62
C ILE A 389 15.22 13.26 13.05
N ALA A 390 15.74 14.08 12.12
CA ALA A 390 16.65 15.18 12.47
C ALA A 390 16.00 16.17 13.44
N ALA A 391 14.74 16.56 13.19
CA ALA A 391 13.99 17.44 14.08
C ALA A 391 13.67 16.78 15.44
N PHE A 392 13.41 15.48 15.47
CA PHE A 392 13.21 14.73 16.70
C PHE A 392 14.46 14.72 17.58
N LEU A 393 15.62 14.41 17.00
CA LEU A 393 16.91 14.38 17.74
C LEU A 393 17.30 15.73 18.32
N GLN A 394 16.91 16.84 17.67
CA GLN A 394 17.10 18.19 18.23
C GLN A 394 16.25 18.43 19.47
N ARG A 395 15.03 17.89 19.55
CA ARG A 395 14.13 17.99 20.71
C ARG A 395 14.46 16.99 21.81
N HIS A 396 15.04 15.86 21.44
CA HIS A 396 15.31 14.70 22.31
C HIS A 396 16.80 14.30 22.22
N PRO A 397 17.72 15.09 22.80
CA PRO A 397 19.16 14.83 22.74
C PRO A 397 19.58 13.55 23.47
N GLU A 398 18.70 12.96 24.27
CA GLU A 398 18.89 11.67 24.93
C GLU A 398 18.74 10.47 23.97
N PHE A 399 18.36 10.70 22.70
CA PHE A 399 18.28 9.64 21.70
C PHE A 399 19.44 9.71 20.71
N ALA A 400 19.86 8.51 20.25
CA ALA A 400 20.81 8.36 19.16
C ALA A 400 20.29 7.39 18.11
N VAL A 401 20.64 7.62 16.84
CA VAL A 401 20.35 6.65 15.75
C VAL A 401 21.29 5.46 15.89
N CYS A 402 20.75 4.26 15.81
CA CYS A 402 21.50 3.01 15.84
C CYS A 402 21.35 2.25 14.52
N ALA A 403 22.36 1.46 14.19
CA ALA A 403 22.26 0.50 13.10
C ALA A 403 21.22 -0.58 13.45
N PRO A 404 20.39 -1.02 12.49
CA PRO A 404 19.53 -2.18 12.68
C PRO A 404 20.36 -3.44 12.98
N ASP A 405 19.89 -4.27 13.92
CA ASP A 405 20.50 -5.57 14.22
C ASP A 405 20.18 -6.63 13.14
N VAL A 406 19.27 -6.31 12.24
CA VAL A 406 18.86 -7.15 11.11
C VAL A 406 19.60 -6.72 9.86
N PRO A 407 20.15 -7.65 9.05
CA PRO A 407 20.80 -7.30 7.80
C PRO A 407 19.85 -6.52 6.86
N LEU A 408 20.33 -5.38 6.38
CA LEU A 408 19.58 -4.59 5.41
C LEU A 408 19.63 -5.25 4.03
N PRO A 409 18.51 -5.31 3.30
CA PRO A 409 18.49 -5.78 1.92
C PRO A 409 19.41 -4.95 1.01
N ALA A 410 19.97 -5.61 -0.02
CA ALA A 410 20.77 -4.93 -1.03
C ALA A 410 19.99 -3.76 -1.66
N GLY A 411 20.67 -2.64 -1.88
CA GLY A 411 20.05 -1.42 -2.44
C GLY A 411 19.33 -0.54 -1.43
N MET A 412 19.15 -0.98 -0.18
CA MET A 412 18.64 -0.11 0.89
C MET A 412 19.73 0.84 1.36
N THR A 413 19.47 2.14 1.35
CA THR A 413 20.45 3.16 1.73
C THR A 413 20.37 3.43 3.21
N ALA A 414 21.45 3.13 3.95
CA ALA A 414 21.62 3.59 5.33
C ALA A 414 22.25 4.99 5.34
N GLY A 415 21.63 5.90 6.07
CA GLY A 415 22.06 7.29 6.25
C GLY A 415 22.14 7.66 7.72
N GLU A 416 22.56 8.88 8.00
CA GLU A 416 22.69 9.44 9.36
C GLU A 416 21.37 9.40 10.16
N HIS A 417 20.23 9.54 9.50
CA HIS A 417 18.92 9.66 10.13
C HIS A 417 18.00 8.46 9.84
N GLY A 418 18.54 7.31 9.43
CA GLY A 418 17.77 6.09 9.19
C GLY A 418 18.06 5.44 7.86
N CYS A 419 17.24 4.44 7.49
CA CYS A 419 17.42 3.59 6.32
C CYS A 419 16.25 3.77 5.35
N LEU A 420 16.56 4.00 4.06
CA LEU A 420 15.57 4.22 3.00
C LEU A 420 15.59 3.08 1.97
N SER A 421 14.45 2.49 1.74
CA SER A 421 14.16 1.62 0.61
C SER A 421 13.52 2.45 -0.52
N VAL A 422 14.14 2.46 -1.69
CA VAL A 422 13.53 2.99 -2.92
C VAL A 422 13.16 1.78 -3.79
N PRO A 423 11.94 1.72 -4.36
CA PRO A 423 11.46 0.53 -5.07
C PRO A 423 12.41 0.02 -6.16
N THR A 424 12.93 0.92 -6.97
CA THR A 424 13.85 0.63 -8.07
C THR A 424 15.20 0.06 -7.64
N ARG A 425 15.59 0.28 -6.40
CA ARG A 425 16.90 -0.15 -5.86
C ARG A 425 16.82 -1.46 -5.10
N THR A 426 15.73 -1.68 -4.36
CA THR A 426 15.62 -2.78 -3.40
C THR A 426 14.78 -3.95 -3.89
N GLY A 427 13.91 -3.73 -4.87
CA GLY A 427 12.93 -4.74 -5.25
C GLY A 427 11.72 -4.82 -4.32
N MET A 428 11.68 -4.01 -3.25
CA MET A 428 10.57 -3.93 -2.28
C MET A 428 9.77 -2.63 -2.47
N ASP A 429 8.77 -2.43 -1.60
CA ASP A 429 8.10 -1.13 -1.49
C ASP A 429 9.07 -0.01 -1.09
N GLY A 430 8.74 1.22 -1.48
CA GLY A 430 9.35 2.41 -0.90
C GLY A 430 9.00 2.52 0.58
N PHE A 431 10.01 2.59 1.42
CA PHE A 431 9.83 2.51 2.86
C PHE A 431 10.99 3.18 3.59
N PHE A 432 10.70 3.76 4.73
CA PHE A 432 11.72 4.31 5.60
C PHE A 432 11.63 3.67 7.00
N LEU A 433 12.77 3.43 7.61
CA LEU A 433 12.86 3.02 9.00
C LEU A 433 14.06 3.69 9.69
N CYS A 434 13.89 4.03 10.96
CA CYS A 434 14.96 4.52 11.81
C CYS A 434 14.89 3.81 13.16
N VAL A 435 16.02 3.25 13.59
CA VAL A 435 16.19 2.66 14.92
C VAL A 435 16.82 3.71 15.82
N LEU A 436 16.14 4.04 16.91
CA LEU A 436 16.53 5.04 17.89
C LEU A 436 16.76 4.36 19.25
N GLN A 437 17.87 4.65 19.89
CA GLN A 437 18.21 4.16 21.21
C GLN A 437 18.14 5.32 22.22
N LYS A 438 17.36 5.17 23.28
CA LYS A 438 17.36 6.13 24.40
C LYS A 438 18.57 5.86 25.30
N ALA A 439 19.26 6.89 25.71
CA ALA A 439 20.36 6.77 26.65
C ALA A 439 19.94 6.07 27.95
N ASP A 440 20.86 5.31 28.53
CA ASP A 440 20.70 4.81 29.89
C ASP A 440 20.60 6.00 30.84
N GLY A 441 19.64 5.99 31.73
CA GLY A 441 19.54 7.05 32.74
C GLY A 441 20.84 7.08 33.55
N THR A 442 21.54 8.21 33.56
CA THR A 442 22.63 8.42 34.51
C THR A 442 22.07 8.19 35.92
N GLN A 443 22.62 7.18 36.61
CA GLN A 443 22.39 6.94 38.04
C GLN A 443 22.81 8.16 38.86
#